data_90f3fd22732a19cf5ecb8801370314ba
#
_entry.id   90f3fd22732a19cf5ecb8801370314ba
#
_cell.length_a   1.000
_cell.length_b   1.000
_cell.length_c   1.000
_cell.angle_alpha   90.00
_cell.angle_beta   90.00
_cell.angle_gamma   90.00
#
_symmetry.space_group_name_H-M   'P 1'
#
loop_
_entity.id
_entity.type
_entity.pdbx_description
1 polymer ?
#
loop_
_entity_poly.entity_id
_entity_poly.type
_entity_poly.pdbx_seq_one_letter_code
_entity_poly.pdbx_strand_id
1 'polypeptide(L)'
;MQRIKGYHAHVYFDASTLDQARALCEEAAQLFALKMGRVHQRPVGPHPDWSCQLAFDPQYIGVVLPWLALNRKGLVIFMHPETGDDLIDHTEHAIWMGAVRPLDLSVFKAST
;
A
#
# COMPACT_ATOMS: atom_id res chain seq x y z
N MET A 1 15.03 -12.16 15.60
CA MET A 1 13.74 -11.95 14.90
C MET A 1 13.73 -10.57 14.25
N GLN A 2 13.35 -10.50 12.98
CA GLN A 2 13.28 -9.26 12.27
C GLN A 2 12.12 -8.39 12.78
N ARG A 3 12.39 -7.09 12.96
CA ARG A 3 11.39 -6.17 13.50
C ARG A 3 10.62 -5.49 12.37
N ILE A 4 9.30 -5.46 12.50
CA ILE A 4 8.43 -4.66 11.64
C ILE A 4 8.18 -3.32 12.31
N LYS A 5 8.58 -2.23 11.66
CA LYS A 5 8.45 -0.87 12.20
C LYS A 5 7.07 -0.27 11.89
N GLY A 6 6.41 -0.77 10.86
CA GLY A 6 5.12 -0.29 10.40
C GLY A 6 4.73 -1.02 9.13
N TYR A 7 3.57 -0.62 8.57
CA TYR A 7 3.08 -1.14 7.29
C TYR A 7 2.70 0.01 6.37
N HIS A 8 2.88 -0.22 5.07
CA HIS A 8 2.29 0.62 4.03
C HIS A 8 1.30 -0.21 3.22
N ALA A 9 0.11 0.33 3.00
CA ALA A 9 -0.85 -0.22 2.06
C ALA A 9 -1.03 0.79 0.94
N HIS A 10 -0.75 0.36 -0.29
CA HIS A 10 -0.88 1.21 -1.48
C HIS A 10 -2.12 0.80 -2.23
N VAL A 11 -3.11 1.69 -2.28
CA VAL A 11 -4.34 1.46 -3.03
C VAL A 11 -4.10 1.91 -4.46
N TYR A 12 -4.23 0.97 -5.41
CA TYR A 12 -4.02 1.25 -6.84
C TYR A 12 -5.35 1.55 -7.53
N PHE A 13 -5.32 2.48 -8.48
CA PHE A 13 -6.51 2.89 -9.18
C PHE A 13 -6.14 3.51 -10.53
N ASP A 14 -7.15 3.84 -11.32
CA ASP A 14 -7.02 4.56 -12.58
C ASP A 14 -8.03 5.72 -12.62
N ALA A 15 -8.16 6.39 -13.75
CA ALA A 15 -9.06 7.52 -13.88
C ALA A 15 -10.52 7.13 -13.61
N SER A 16 -10.92 5.90 -13.94
CA SER A 16 -12.30 5.44 -13.75
C SER A 16 -12.61 5.05 -12.30
N THR A 17 -11.59 4.80 -11.47
CA THR A 17 -11.74 4.37 -10.08
C THR A 17 -11.14 5.35 -9.07
N LEU A 18 -10.71 6.52 -9.53
CA LEU A 18 -10.10 7.55 -8.69
C LEU A 18 -10.98 7.95 -7.50
N ASP A 19 -12.25 8.23 -7.74
CA ASP A 19 -13.15 8.67 -6.68
C ASP A 19 -13.41 7.56 -5.67
N GLN A 20 -13.55 6.31 -6.16
CA GLN A 20 -13.72 5.14 -5.33
C GLN A 20 -12.51 4.92 -4.42
N ALA A 21 -11.31 5.02 -4.99
CA ALA A 21 -10.06 4.83 -4.23
C ALA A 21 -9.87 5.93 -3.18
N ARG A 22 -10.13 7.19 -3.56
CA ARG A 22 -10.06 8.31 -2.61
C ARG A 22 -11.02 8.09 -1.44
N ALA A 23 -12.27 7.70 -1.71
CA ALA A 23 -13.26 7.47 -0.68
C ALA A 23 -12.82 6.34 0.26
N LEU A 24 -12.27 5.25 -0.27
CA LEU A 24 -11.76 4.14 0.53
C LEU A 24 -10.65 4.61 1.48
N CYS A 25 -9.69 5.35 0.97
CA CYS A 25 -8.56 5.83 1.76
C CYS A 25 -8.99 6.83 2.83
N GLU A 26 -9.91 7.73 2.49
CA GLU A 26 -10.44 8.71 3.46
C GLU A 26 -11.23 8.02 4.57
N GLU A 27 -12.02 7.00 4.24
CA GLU A 27 -12.76 6.23 5.22
C GLU A 27 -11.82 5.46 6.15
N ALA A 28 -10.79 4.84 5.60
CA ALA A 28 -9.77 4.16 6.40
C ALA A 28 -9.11 5.11 7.39
N ALA A 29 -8.77 6.32 6.94
CA ALA A 29 -8.14 7.33 7.79
C ALA A 29 -9.06 7.84 8.90
N GLN A 30 -10.38 7.78 8.70
CA GLN A 30 -11.36 8.14 9.73
C GLN A 30 -11.55 7.02 10.75
N LEU A 31 -11.52 5.77 10.29
CA LEU A 31 -11.80 4.61 11.15
C LEU A 31 -10.59 4.16 11.97
N PHE A 32 -9.39 4.35 11.46
CA PHE A 32 -8.18 3.81 12.06
C PHE A 32 -7.13 4.90 12.28
N ALA A 33 -6.25 4.68 13.27
CA ALA A 33 -5.11 5.54 13.49
C ALA A 33 -4.05 5.27 12.42
N LEU A 34 -4.23 5.86 11.24
CA LEU A 34 -3.29 5.74 10.14
C LEU A 34 -3.08 7.08 9.46
N LYS A 35 -2.00 7.17 8.69
CA LYS A 35 -1.68 8.36 7.93
C LYS A 35 -1.96 8.11 6.45
N MET A 36 -2.89 8.87 5.89
CA MET A 36 -3.19 8.86 4.47
C MET A 36 -2.22 9.79 3.73
N GLY A 37 -1.56 9.27 2.70
CA GLY A 37 -0.71 10.04 1.82
C GLY A 37 -1.50 10.75 0.73
N ARG A 38 -0.77 11.28 -0.26
CA ARG A 38 -1.38 11.96 -1.39
C ARG A 38 -2.05 10.96 -2.33
N VAL A 39 -3.09 11.42 -3.01
CA VAL A 39 -3.74 10.66 -4.09
C VAL A 39 -3.00 11.00 -5.38
N HIS A 40 -2.11 10.11 -5.81
CA HIS A 40 -1.27 10.34 -6.99
C HIS A 40 -1.99 9.92 -8.26
N GLN A 41 -2.08 10.82 -9.23
CA GLN A 41 -2.69 10.56 -10.53
C GLN A 41 -1.62 10.35 -11.60
N ARG A 42 -0.58 9.63 -11.24
CA ARG A 42 0.51 9.16 -12.11
C ARG A 42 1.31 8.11 -11.34
N PRO A 43 2.06 7.24 -12.02
CA PRO A 43 2.98 6.33 -11.34
C PRO A 43 4.03 7.11 -10.56
N VAL A 44 4.27 6.70 -9.30
CA VAL A 44 5.30 7.28 -8.44
C VAL A 44 6.09 6.16 -7.77
N GLY A 45 7.38 6.39 -7.52
CA GLY A 45 8.25 5.39 -6.90
C GLY A 45 8.24 4.08 -7.69
N PRO A 46 8.09 2.92 -7.01
CA PRO A 46 8.05 1.63 -7.69
C PRO A 46 6.68 1.28 -8.28
N HIS A 47 5.66 2.10 -8.05
CA HIS A 47 4.28 1.74 -8.37
C HIS A 47 3.99 1.92 -9.87
N PRO A 48 3.44 0.88 -10.55
CA PRO A 48 3.13 0.97 -11.97
C PRO A 48 1.84 1.74 -12.26
N ASP A 49 0.98 1.87 -11.24
CA ASP A 49 -0.35 2.49 -11.36
C ASP A 49 -0.42 3.75 -10.51
N TRP A 50 -1.48 4.53 -10.68
CA TRP A 50 -1.82 5.60 -9.74
C TRP A 50 -2.07 4.99 -8.37
N SER A 51 -1.72 5.70 -7.30
CA SER A 51 -1.79 5.11 -5.97
C SER A 51 -1.99 6.13 -4.87
N CYS A 52 -2.51 5.63 -3.74
CA CYS A 52 -2.58 6.36 -2.48
C CYS A 52 -2.05 5.46 -1.37
N GLN A 53 -1.11 5.97 -0.56
CA GLN A 53 -0.50 5.22 0.52
C GLN A 53 -1.24 5.43 1.83
N LEU A 54 -1.46 4.33 2.54
CA LEU A 54 -1.91 4.32 3.93
C LEU A 54 -0.78 3.75 4.78
N ALA A 55 -0.30 4.54 5.75
CA ALA A 55 0.78 4.12 6.64
C ALA A 55 0.26 3.94 8.06
N PHE A 56 0.59 2.84 8.72
CA PHE A 56 0.10 2.56 10.06
C PHE A 56 1.08 1.69 10.85
N ASP A 57 0.95 1.78 12.18
CA ASP A 57 1.80 1.01 13.09
C ASP A 57 1.44 -0.47 13.08
N PRO A 58 2.39 -1.36 13.43
CA PRO A 58 2.18 -2.82 13.37
C PRO A 58 0.98 -3.31 14.17
N GLN A 59 0.63 -2.65 15.27
CA GLN A 59 -0.48 -3.05 16.11
C GLN A 59 -1.83 -2.99 15.40
N TYR A 60 -1.94 -2.24 14.31
CA TYR A 60 -3.19 -2.07 13.59
C TYR A 60 -3.38 -3.04 12.43
N ILE A 61 -2.39 -3.91 12.15
CA ILE A 61 -2.50 -4.83 10.99
C ILE A 61 -3.73 -5.72 11.07
N GLY A 62 -4.08 -6.17 12.28
CA GLY A 62 -5.20 -7.10 12.49
C GLY A 62 -6.58 -6.49 12.22
N VAL A 63 -6.70 -5.16 12.17
CA VAL A 63 -7.96 -4.49 11.84
C VAL A 63 -7.92 -3.86 10.45
N VAL A 64 -6.79 -3.30 10.04
CA VAL A 64 -6.67 -2.62 8.73
C VAL A 64 -6.70 -3.64 7.58
N LEU A 65 -5.94 -4.71 7.67
CA LEU A 65 -5.86 -5.70 6.59
C LEU A 65 -7.22 -6.31 6.25
N PRO A 66 -7.97 -6.88 7.23
CA PRO A 66 -9.28 -7.46 6.88
C PRO A 66 -10.29 -6.40 6.43
N TRP A 67 -10.23 -5.19 6.97
CA TRP A 67 -11.12 -4.10 6.53
C TRP A 67 -10.87 -3.77 5.06
N LEU A 68 -9.62 -3.63 4.65
CA LEU A 68 -9.26 -3.39 3.25
C LEU A 68 -9.72 -4.54 2.37
N ALA A 69 -9.48 -5.78 2.79
CA ALA A 69 -9.89 -6.96 2.04
C ALA A 69 -11.40 -6.96 1.76
N LEU A 70 -12.20 -6.57 2.75
CA LEU A 70 -13.66 -6.56 2.65
C LEU A 70 -14.20 -5.33 1.89
N ASN A 71 -13.48 -4.22 1.87
CA ASN A 71 -14.00 -2.95 1.37
C ASN A 71 -13.33 -2.44 0.09
N ARG A 72 -12.30 -3.11 -0.43
CA ARG A 72 -11.58 -2.66 -1.63
C ARG A 72 -12.42 -2.68 -2.92
N LYS A 73 -13.46 -3.45 -2.99
CA LYS A 73 -14.44 -3.50 -4.11
C LYS A 73 -13.75 -3.54 -5.49
N GLY A 74 -12.85 -4.50 -5.68
CA GLY A 74 -12.14 -4.69 -6.93
C GLY A 74 -10.85 -3.89 -7.10
N LEU A 75 -10.57 -2.92 -6.22
CA LEU A 75 -9.30 -2.21 -6.27
C LEU A 75 -8.14 -3.14 -5.90
N VAL A 76 -7.02 -3.00 -6.59
CA VAL A 76 -5.80 -3.72 -6.23
C VAL A 76 -5.13 -3.00 -5.07
N ILE A 77 -4.71 -3.75 -4.06
CA ILE A 77 -3.97 -3.20 -2.93
C ILE A 77 -2.66 -3.95 -2.79
N PHE A 78 -1.58 -3.19 -2.73
CA PHE A 78 -0.23 -3.68 -2.47
C PHE A 78 0.17 -3.26 -1.06
N MET A 79 0.37 -4.23 -0.18
CA MET A 79 0.77 -3.98 1.21
C MET A 79 2.15 -4.59 1.46
N HIS A 80 2.94 -3.92 2.27
CA HIS A 80 4.22 -4.46 2.70
C HIS A 80 4.59 -3.95 4.08
N PRO A 81 5.37 -4.76 4.85
CA PRO A 81 5.94 -4.28 6.10
C PRO A 81 7.08 -3.32 5.84
N GLU A 82 7.46 -2.59 6.87
CA GLU A 82 8.65 -1.74 6.88
C GLU A 82 9.67 -2.37 7.83
N THR A 83 10.67 -3.08 7.28
CA THR A 83 11.71 -3.74 8.08
C THR A 83 13.07 -3.03 7.99
N GLY A 84 13.18 -2.06 7.08
CA GLY A 84 14.44 -1.37 6.81
C GLY A 84 15.14 -1.85 5.54
N ASP A 85 14.64 -2.93 4.93
CA ASP A 85 15.14 -3.44 3.64
C ASP A 85 14.06 -3.25 2.58
N ASP A 86 14.11 -2.12 1.89
CA ASP A 86 13.05 -1.74 0.95
C ASP A 86 12.85 -2.77 -0.16
N LEU A 87 13.92 -3.31 -0.72
CA LEU A 87 13.79 -4.29 -1.80
C LEU A 87 13.09 -5.56 -1.33
N ILE A 88 13.49 -6.11 -0.19
CA ILE A 88 12.88 -7.33 0.35
C ILE A 88 11.43 -7.05 0.75
N ASP A 89 11.16 -5.89 1.36
CA ASP A 89 9.81 -5.53 1.78
C ASP A 89 8.84 -5.43 0.59
N HIS A 90 9.34 -5.00 -0.56
CA HIS A 90 8.52 -4.86 -1.77
C HIS A 90 8.48 -6.13 -2.63
N THR A 91 9.22 -7.18 -2.27
CA THR A 91 9.29 -8.44 -3.02
C THR A 91 8.85 -9.63 -2.17
N GLU A 92 9.74 -10.17 -1.34
CA GLU A 92 9.43 -11.36 -0.54
C GLU A 92 8.37 -11.12 0.52
N HIS A 93 8.32 -9.91 1.08
CA HIS A 93 7.36 -9.56 2.12
C HIS A 93 6.07 -8.95 1.57
N ALA A 94 5.90 -8.89 0.25
CA ALA A 94 4.74 -8.26 -0.37
C ALA A 94 3.44 -9.02 -0.09
N ILE A 95 2.38 -8.28 0.16
CA ILE A 95 1.03 -8.78 0.34
C ILE A 95 0.17 -8.11 -0.72
N TRP A 96 -0.38 -8.90 -1.66
CA TRP A 96 -1.21 -8.39 -2.73
C TRP A 96 -2.66 -8.77 -2.53
N MET A 97 -3.56 -7.83 -2.82
CA MET A 97 -5.01 -8.08 -2.85
C MET A 97 -5.52 -7.77 -4.25
N GLY A 98 -6.23 -8.71 -4.84
CA GLY A 98 -6.90 -8.56 -6.12
C GLY A 98 -6.06 -8.95 -7.32
N ALA A 99 -4.82 -8.52 -7.38
CA ALA A 99 -3.88 -8.86 -8.46
C ALA A 99 -2.46 -8.52 -8.02
N VAL A 100 -1.48 -9.12 -8.70
CA VAL A 100 -0.07 -8.75 -8.58
C VAL A 100 0.25 -7.81 -9.75
N ARG A 101 0.82 -6.64 -9.45
CA ARG A 101 1.22 -5.68 -10.48
C ARG A 101 2.75 -5.59 -10.58
N PRO A 102 3.30 -5.27 -11.75
CA PRO A 102 4.75 -5.25 -11.95
C PRO A 102 5.36 -3.97 -11.35
N LEU A 103 6.01 -4.11 -10.20
CA LEU A 103 6.73 -2.99 -9.58
C LEU A 103 8.00 -2.66 -10.37
N ASP A 104 8.35 -1.38 -10.39
CA ASP A 104 9.66 -0.93 -10.88
C ASP A 104 10.67 -1.01 -9.74
N LEU A 105 11.38 -2.12 -9.66
CA LEU A 105 12.33 -2.38 -8.58
C LEU A 105 13.65 -1.60 -8.74
N SER A 106 13.85 -0.94 -9.87
CA SER A 106 15.08 -0.17 -10.09
C SER A 106 15.23 1.00 -9.12
N VAL A 107 14.11 1.46 -8.53
CA VAL A 107 14.15 2.53 -7.52
C VAL A 107 14.84 2.08 -6.23
N PHE A 108 14.96 0.78 -6.00
CA PHE A 108 15.63 0.20 -4.82
C PHE A 108 17.01 -0.32 -5.19
N LYS A 109 17.82 0.49 -5.84
CA LYS A 109 19.16 0.06 -6.21
C LYS A 109 19.95 -0.34 -4.98
N ALA A 110 20.54 -1.53 -5.04
CA ALA A 110 21.47 -1.94 -4.02
C ALA A 110 22.62 -0.94 -4.00
N SER A 111 22.89 -0.41 -2.81
CA SER A 111 24.09 0.38 -2.63
C SER A 111 25.27 -0.59 -2.68
N THR A 112 26.04 -0.49 -3.72
CA THR A 112 27.26 -1.29 -3.85
C THR A 112 28.41 -0.60 -3.19
#